data_5490b1bfcf9808e57597282b4c2b7890
#
_entry.id   5490b1bfcf9808e57597282b4c2b7890
#
_cell.length_a   1.000
_cell.length_b   1.000
_cell.length_c   1.000
_cell.angle_alpha   90.00
_cell.angle_beta   90.00
_cell.angle_gamma   90.00
#
_symmetry.space_group_name_H-M   'P 1'
#
loop_
_entity.id
_entity.type
_entity.pdbx_description
1 polymer ?
#
loop_
_entity_poly.entity_id
_entity_poly.type
_entity_poly.pdbx_seq_one_letter_code
_entity_poly.pdbx_strand_id
1 'polypeptide(L)'
;MSEVLSKYLPEHAVNLCFELIKANSVHLKIVNERQTRHGDYRKGLSGKHEITVNANLNKYRFLMTLVHEISHLVAFEKYGRKI
;
A
#
# COMPACT_ATOMS: atom_id res chain seq x y z
N MET A 1 7.89 -1.92 11.29
CA MET A 1 6.83 -1.67 10.31
C MET A 1 5.48 -1.38 10.96
N SER A 2 5.05 -2.17 11.92
CA SER A 2 3.73 -1.90 12.54
C SER A 2 3.68 -0.55 13.27
N GLU A 3 4.78 -0.11 13.85
CA GLU A 3 4.83 1.19 14.50
C GLU A 3 4.63 2.33 13.52
N VAL A 4 5.19 2.19 12.32
CA VAL A 4 5.01 3.18 11.26
C VAL A 4 3.56 3.18 10.80
N LEU A 5 2.99 2.00 10.60
CA LEU A 5 1.61 1.88 10.16
C LEU A 5 0.62 2.47 11.16
N SER A 6 0.91 2.37 12.45
CA SER A 6 0.01 2.90 13.47
C SER A 6 -0.13 4.41 13.40
N LYS A 7 0.83 5.10 12.80
CA LYS A 7 0.74 6.56 12.61
C LYS A 7 -0.21 6.94 11.49
N TYR A 8 -0.42 6.06 10.53
CA TYR A 8 -1.14 6.41 9.31
C TYR A 8 -2.45 5.64 9.12
N LEU A 9 -2.67 4.60 9.91
CA LEU A 9 -3.85 3.74 9.78
C LEU A 9 -4.69 3.77 11.04
N PRO A 10 -6.01 3.52 10.91
CA PRO A 10 -6.84 3.28 12.09
C PRO A 10 -6.29 2.09 12.86
N GLU A 11 -6.39 2.15 14.18
CA GLU A 11 -5.80 1.13 15.05
C GLU A 11 -6.26 -0.28 14.69
N HIS A 12 -7.54 -0.44 14.40
CA HIS A 12 -8.09 -1.76 14.10
C HIS A 12 -7.64 -2.32 12.74
N ALA A 13 -7.04 -1.50 11.89
CA ALA A 13 -6.60 -1.92 10.56
C ALA A 13 -5.09 -2.18 10.50
N VAL A 14 -4.33 -1.82 11.54
CA VAL A 14 -2.87 -1.92 11.50
C VAL A 14 -2.41 -3.36 11.29
N ASN A 15 -2.93 -4.28 12.08
CA ASN A 15 -2.51 -5.67 11.99
C ASN A 15 -2.91 -6.29 10.66
N LEU A 16 -4.11 -6.01 10.19
CA LEU A 16 -4.57 -6.53 8.91
C LEU A 16 -3.68 -6.06 7.77
N CYS A 17 -3.38 -4.77 7.72
CA CYS A 17 -2.53 -4.22 6.68
C CYS A 17 -1.11 -4.75 6.76
N PHE A 18 -0.58 -4.89 7.98
CA PHE A 18 0.74 -5.47 8.18
C PHE A 18 0.82 -6.89 7.61
N GLU A 19 -0.20 -7.70 7.89
CA GLU A 19 -0.23 -9.07 7.38
C GLU A 19 -0.36 -9.10 5.85
N LEU A 20 -1.15 -8.19 5.28
CA LEU A 20 -1.28 -8.12 3.83
C LEU A 20 0.04 -7.73 3.17
N ILE A 21 0.74 -6.78 3.74
CA ILE A 21 2.03 -6.32 3.24
C ILE A 21 3.04 -7.47 3.29
N LYS A 22 3.08 -8.17 4.42
CA LYS A 22 3.99 -9.27 4.62
C LYS A 22 3.68 -10.44 3.69
N ALA A 23 2.41 -10.80 3.59
CA ALA A 23 1.99 -11.95 2.79
C ALA A 23 2.26 -11.76 1.30
N ASN A 24 2.20 -10.52 0.83
CA ASN A 24 2.38 -10.21 -0.60
C ASN A 24 3.76 -9.65 -0.92
N SER A 25 4.67 -9.68 0.04
CA SER A 25 6.04 -9.17 -0.15
C SER A 25 6.07 -7.74 -0.66
N VAL A 26 5.23 -6.89 -0.06
CA VAL A 26 5.09 -5.49 -0.48
C VAL A 26 6.18 -4.64 0.17
N HIS A 27 6.80 -3.79 -0.64
CA HIS A 27 7.65 -2.72 -0.13
C HIS A 27 6.79 -1.45 -0.06
N LEU A 28 6.41 -1.07 1.14
CA LEU A 28 5.58 0.11 1.35
C LEU A 28 6.46 1.34 1.47
N LYS A 29 6.17 2.33 0.63
CA LYS A 29 6.88 3.60 0.66
C LYS A 29 5.88 4.71 0.99
N ILE A 30 6.14 5.43 2.06
CA ILE A 30 5.28 6.53 2.48
C ILE A 30 5.97 7.83 2.13
N VAL A 31 5.32 8.66 1.32
CA VAL A 31 5.89 9.90 0.84
C VAL A 31 5.05 11.08 1.31
N ASN A 32 5.69 12.22 1.47
CA ASN A 32 5.03 13.45 1.89
C ASN A 32 5.04 14.43 0.72
N GLU A 33 4.11 14.24 -0.19
CA GLU A 33 4.02 15.06 -1.38
C GLU A 33 2.81 15.98 -1.31
N ARG A 34 2.93 17.15 -1.92
CA ARG A 34 1.84 18.13 -1.97
C ARG A 34 0.91 17.91 -3.16
N GLN A 35 1.25 17.00 -4.03
CA GLN A 35 0.44 16.73 -5.21
C GLN A 35 -0.77 15.89 -4.85
N THR A 36 -1.72 15.82 -5.77
CA THR A 36 -2.99 15.18 -5.53
C THR A 36 -2.95 13.65 -5.63
N ARG A 37 -1.83 13.09 -6.00
CA ARG A 37 -1.71 11.63 -6.11
C ARG A 37 -1.76 11.01 -4.72
N HIS A 38 -2.72 10.12 -4.50
CA HIS A 38 -2.90 9.45 -3.22
C HIS A 38 -1.97 8.25 -3.06
N GLY A 39 -1.77 7.49 -4.12
CA GLY A 39 -0.93 6.31 -4.05
C GLY A 39 -0.57 5.77 -5.42
N ASP A 40 0.29 4.77 -5.43
CA ASP A 40 0.76 4.14 -6.66
C ASP A 40 1.23 2.72 -6.36
N TYR A 41 1.07 1.85 -7.33
CA TYR A 41 1.59 0.49 -7.27
C TYR A 41 2.53 0.27 -8.43
N ARG A 42 3.69 -0.33 -8.16
CA ARG A 42 4.68 -0.58 -9.17
C ARG A 42 5.37 -1.91 -8.89
N LYS A 43 5.57 -2.71 -9.93
CA LYS A 43 6.34 -3.94 -9.80
C LYS A 43 7.81 -3.62 -10.05
N GLY A 44 8.66 -3.92 -9.06
CA GLY A 44 10.09 -3.69 -9.18
C GLY A 44 10.77 -4.71 -10.08
N LEU A 45 12.00 -4.39 -10.51
CA LEU A 45 12.79 -5.24 -11.40
C LEU A 45 13.14 -6.57 -10.74
N SER A 46 13.25 -6.60 -9.43
CA SER A 46 13.59 -7.82 -8.69
C SER A 46 12.38 -8.70 -8.40
N GLY A 47 11.22 -8.34 -8.93
CA GLY A 47 9.99 -9.08 -8.67
C GLY A 47 9.26 -8.66 -7.40
N LYS A 48 9.80 -7.69 -6.67
CA LYS A 48 9.14 -7.16 -5.50
C LYS A 48 8.10 -6.14 -5.89
N HIS A 49 7.03 -6.10 -5.12
CA HIS A 49 5.97 -5.14 -5.34
C HIS A 49 6.20 -3.89 -4.50
N GLU A 50 6.12 -2.74 -5.12
CA GLU A 50 6.29 -1.47 -4.43
C GLU A 50 4.97 -0.69 -4.44
N ILE A 51 4.52 -0.29 -3.27
CA ILE A 51 3.34 0.53 -3.12
C ILE A 51 3.75 1.83 -2.45
N THR A 52 3.38 2.94 -3.06
CA THR A 52 3.64 4.27 -2.53
C THR A 52 2.33 4.89 -2.08
N VAL A 53 2.27 5.41 -0.86
CA VAL A 53 1.08 6.08 -0.33
C VAL A 53 1.48 7.43 0.22
N ASN A 54 0.65 8.43 -0.03
CA ASN A 54 0.91 9.79 0.43
C ASN A 54 0.58 9.92 1.91
N ALA A 55 1.53 10.43 2.70
CA ALA A 55 1.39 10.57 4.14
C ALA A 55 0.41 11.68 4.54
N ASN A 56 0.05 12.57 3.63
CA ASN A 56 -0.85 13.70 3.91
C ASN A 56 -2.32 13.28 3.99
N LEU A 57 -2.63 12.03 3.74
CA LEU A 57 -3.98 11.53 3.78
C LEU A 57 -4.42 11.31 5.24
N ASN A 58 -5.71 11.48 5.53
CA ASN A 58 -6.22 11.07 6.83
C ASN A 58 -6.19 9.54 6.94
N LYS A 59 -6.38 9.02 8.15
CA LYS A 59 -6.20 7.58 8.39
C LYS A 59 -7.11 6.71 7.55
N TYR A 60 -8.36 7.10 7.35
CA TYR A 60 -9.28 6.30 6.55
C TYR A 60 -8.92 6.35 5.07
N ARG A 61 -8.55 7.53 4.59
CA ARG A 61 -8.14 7.67 3.20
C ARG A 61 -6.83 6.89 2.93
N PHE A 62 -5.92 6.93 3.89
CA PHE A 62 -4.68 6.16 3.79
C PHE A 62 -4.99 4.66 3.70
N LEU A 63 -5.88 4.18 4.57
CA LEU A 63 -6.29 2.79 4.55
C LEU A 63 -6.91 2.40 3.22
N MET A 64 -7.84 3.19 2.73
CA MET A 64 -8.51 2.91 1.46
C MET A 64 -7.52 2.90 0.30
N THR A 65 -6.60 3.85 0.29
CA THR A 65 -5.59 3.93 -0.76
C THR A 65 -4.67 2.71 -0.72
N LEU A 66 -4.21 2.33 0.47
CA LEU A 66 -3.33 1.18 0.61
C LEU A 66 -4.02 -0.11 0.17
N VAL A 67 -5.26 -0.32 0.60
CA VAL A 67 -6.02 -1.51 0.21
C VAL A 67 -6.26 -1.52 -1.30
N HIS A 68 -6.55 -0.37 -1.88
CA HIS A 68 -6.75 -0.25 -3.32
C HIS A 68 -5.49 -0.67 -4.09
N GLU A 69 -4.32 -0.20 -3.66
CA GLU A 69 -3.08 -0.56 -4.32
C GLU A 69 -2.72 -2.03 -4.11
N ILE A 70 -3.01 -2.57 -2.95
CA ILE A 70 -2.82 -4.00 -2.71
C ILE A 70 -3.73 -4.81 -3.61
N SER A 71 -4.95 -4.35 -3.87
CA SER A 71 -5.86 -5.06 -4.77
C SER A 71 -5.32 -5.08 -6.20
N HIS A 72 -4.65 -4.03 -6.65
CA HIS A 72 -3.97 -4.03 -7.95
C HIS A 72 -2.88 -5.09 -7.99
N LEU A 73 -2.11 -5.18 -6.92
CA LEU A 73 -1.04 -6.17 -6.80
C LEU A 73 -1.60 -7.59 -6.88
N VAL A 74 -2.65 -7.86 -6.12
CA VAL A 74 -3.28 -9.18 -6.10
C VAL A 74 -3.85 -9.53 -7.47
N ALA A 75 -4.50 -8.58 -8.11
CA ALA A 75 -5.06 -8.79 -9.44
C ALA A 75 -3.95 -9.03 -10.47
N PHE A 76 -2.86 -8.29 -10.36
CA PHE A 76 -1.71 -8.49 -11.26
C PHE A 76 -1.14 -9.89 -11.11
N GLU A 77 -0.96 -10.36 -9.88
CA GLU A 77 -0.42 -11.70 -9.67
C GLU A 77 -1.37 -12.80 -10.14
N LYS A 78 -2.67 -12.56 -9.99
CA LYS A 78 -3.66 -13.57 -10.35
C LYS A 78 -3.96 -13.60 -11.84
N TYR A 79 -4.05 -12.44 -12.47
CA TYR A 79 -4.47 -12.33 -13.87
C TYR A 79 -3.38 -11.83 -14.81
N GLY A 80 -2.24 -11.46 -14.27
CA GLY A 80 -1.15 -10.92 -15.08
C GLY A 80 -1.46 -9.52 -15.61
N ARG A 81 -0.95 -9.22 -16.78
CA ARG A 81 -1.07 -7.89 -17.37
C ARG A 81 -2.39 -7.64 -18.07
N LYS A 82 -3.26 -8.59 -18.10
CA LYS A 82 -4.50 -8.51 -18.89
C LYS A 82 -5.67 -7.94 -18.13
N ILE A 83 -5.39 -7.24 -17.10
CA ILE A 83 -6.46 -6.60 -16.36
C ILE A 83 -6.61 -5.14 -16.71
#